data_fc33d8486be79f205b3928200de4d4d7
#
_entry.id   fc33d8486be79f205b3928200de4d4d7
#
_cell.length_a   1.000
_cell.length_b   1.000
_cell.length_c   1.000
_cell.angle_alpha   90.00
_cell.angle_beta   90.00
_cell.angle_gamma   90.00
#
_symmetry.space_group_name_H-M   'P 1'
#
loop_
_entity.id
_entity.type
_entity.pdbx_description
1 polymer ?
#
loop_
_entity_poly.entity_id
_entity_poly.type
_entity_poly.pdbx_seq_one_letter_code
_entity_poly.pdbx_strand_id
1 'polypeptide(L)'
;NTLTEEMKEQSIGDVTWDKTCENSHAINVLGVPMVVMGAKNMVIVASHDGILVADKHQSSYIKDCLENIPDESRFEERRWGTIKTIDNNDEDGTHSVTKRIKILAGKTMPYHTHAQHTETITVISGMGKLILEGTEVDLLAGSTVSIASGKKHSIKALGSDLRLIEVSLGVTCDDEQVLG
;
A
#
# COMPACT_ATOMS: atom_id res chain seq x y z
N ASN A 1 8.16 -7.08 -26.89
CA ASN A 1 8.53 -5.67 -26.76
C ASN A 1 8.34 -5.29 -25.32
N THR A 2 9.41 -4.99 -24.69
CA THR A 2 9.48 -4.87 -23.26
C THR A 2 9.44 -3.40 -22.86
N LEU A 3 8.85 -3.12 -21.73
CA LEU A 3 8.79 -1.79 -21.08
C LEU A 3 10.17 -1.09 -21.13
N THR A 4 11.24 -1.86 -21.07
CA THR A 4 12.64 -1.37 -21.09
C THR A 4 13.13 -0.86 -22.44
N GLU A 5 12.50 -1.25 -23.57
CA GLU A 5 12.86 -0.75 -24.90
C GLU A 5 12.28 0.65 -25.12
N GLU A 6 11.20 0.99 -24.40
CA GLU A 6 10.54 2.30 -24.47
C GLU A 6 11.07 3.29 -23.40
N MET A 7 11.81 2.79 -22.40
CA MET A 7 12.41 3.66 -21.38
C MET A 7 13.54 4.48 -21.98
N LYS A 8 13.40 5.80 -21.93
CA LYS A 8 14.45 6.75 -22.35
C LYS A 8 15.57 6.88 -21.34
N GLU A 9 15.30 6.56 -20.08
CA GLU A 9 16.21 6.67 -18.96
C GLU A 9 16.58 5.28 -18.43
N GLN A 10 17.81 5.12 -17.97
CA GLN A 10 18.27 3.85 -17.41
C GLN A 10 17.53 3.46 -16.13
N SER A 11 17.04 4.43 -15.38
CA SER A 11 16.31 4.18 -14.14
C SER A 11 15.19 5.18 -13.87
N ILE A 12 14.20 4.72 -13.09
CA ILE A 12 13.14 5.54 -12.49
C ILE A 12 13.26 5.41 -10.97
N GLY A 13 13.22 6.53 -10.25
CA GLY A 13 13.35 6.56 -8.79
C GLY A 13 14.79 6.65 -8.30
N ASP A 14 15.00 6.44 -6.99
CA ASP A 14 16.31 6.55 -6.35
C ASP A 14 17.14 5.28 -6.61
N VAL A 15 17.98 5.33 -7.66
CA VAL A 15 18.83 4.23 -8.09
C VAL A 15 20.26 4.72 -8.33
N THR A 16 21.21 4.08 -7.67
CA THR A 16 22.64 4.31 -7.86
C THR A 16 23.27 3.12 -8.60
N TRP A 17 24.00 3.41 -9.69
CA TRP A 17 24.67 2.43 -10.52
C TRP A 17 26.18 2.46 -10.33
N ASP A 18 26.81 1.30 -10.31
CA ASP A 18 28.25 1.23 -10.43
C ASP A 18 28.69 1.21 -11.91
N LYS A 19 30.01 1.39 -12.16
CA LYS A 19 30.59 1.49 -13.50
C LYS A 19 30.60 0.17 -14.28
N THR A 20 30.33 -0.95 -13.64
CA THR A 20 30.39 -2.28 -14.24
C THR A 20 29.01 -2.74 -14.74
N CYS A 21 27.97 -1.96 -14.50
CA CYS A 21 26.64 -2.25 -14.99
C CYS A 21 26.53 -1.96 -16.50
N GLU A 22 25.96 -2.91 -17.23
CA GLU A 22 25.82 -2.85 -18.70
C GLU A 22 24.38 -3.21 -19.10
N ASN A 23 23.79 -2.44 -20.04
CA ASN A 23 22.50 -2.72 -20.65
C ASN A 23 21.41 -3.15 -19.65
N SER A 24 21.38 -2.56 -18.46
CA SER A 24 20.42 -2.88 -17.40
C SER A 24 19.52 -1.68 -17.10
N HIS A 25 18.28 -1.94 -16.69
CA HIS A 25 17.31 -0.92 -16.28
C HIS A 25 16.76 -1.23 -14.89
N ALA A 26 16.46 -0.18 -14.14
CA ALA A 26 15.86 -0.32 -12.82
C ALA A 26 14.69 0.66 -12.62
N ILE A 27 13.67 0.19 -11.93
CA ILE A 27 12.53 0.99 -11.46
C ILE A 27 12.45 0.81 -9.95
N ASN A 28 12.58 1.88 -9.21
CA ASN A 28 12.45 1.88 -7.76
C ASN A 28 11.34 2.85 -7.34
N VAL A 29 10.17 2.32 -7.01
CA VAL A 29 9.05 3.12 -6.48
C VAL A 29 8.95 3.04 -4.95
N LEU A 30 9.90 2.36 -4.30
CA LEU A 30 10.03 2.35 -2.85
C LEU A 30 10.68 3.65 -2.35
N GLY A 31 10.38 4.06 -1.14
CA GLY A 31 10.99 5.22 -0.50
C GLY A 31 12.38 4.93 0.12
N VAL A 32 13.12 3.96 -0.43
CA VAL A 32 14.47 3.57 0.03
C VAL A 32 15.44 3.59 -1.15
N PRO A 33 16.73 3.94 -0.97
CA PRO A 33 17.69 3.93 -2.05
C PRO A 33 17.96 2.50 -2.56
N MET A 34 18.15 2.34 -3.88
CA MET A 34 18.57 1.12 -4.53
C MET A 34 19.99 1.28 -5.05
N VAL A 35 20.89 0.34 -4.74
CA VAL A 35 22.22 0.30 -5.30
C VAL A 35 22.34 -0.95 -6.18
N VAL A 36 22.76 -0.76 -7.42
CA VAL A 36 22.93 -1.84 -8.41
C VAL A 36 24.38 -1.90 -8.83
N MET A 37 25.01 -3.07 -8.67
CA MET A 37 26.41 -3.31 -9.00
C MET A 37 26.55 -4.55 -9.89
N GLY A 38 27.38 -4.46 -10.91
CA GLY A 38 27.73 -5.60 -11.77
C GLY A 38 26.57 -6.17 -12.60
N ALA A 39 25.44 -5.49 -12.68
CA ALA A 39 24.27 -5.97 -13.41
C ALA A 39 24.49 -5.90 -14.93
N LYS A 40 24.27 -7.02 -15.63
CA LYS A 40 24.36 -7.10 -17.09
C LYS A 40 23.09 -7.67 -17.68
N ASN A 41 22.49 -6.93 -18.63
CA ASN A 41 21.23 -7.31 -19.30
C ASN A 41 20.05 -7.54 -18.34
N MET A 42 19.99 -6.82 -17.24
CA MET A 42 18.99 -7.02 -16.20
C MET A 42 17.85 -6.01 -16.27
N VAL A 43 16.68 -6.45 -15.83
CA VAL A 43 15.55 -5.63 -15.40
C VAL A 43 15.38 -5.81 -13.90
N ILE A 44 15.39 -4.70 -13.16
CA ILE A 44 15.24 -4.69 -11.72
C ILE A 44 14.06 -3.77 -11.38
N VAL A 45 13.03 -4.28 -10.74
CA VAL A 45 11.88 -3.49 -10.33
C VAL A 45 11.65 -3.72 -8.84
N ALA A 46 11.66 -2.65 -8.06
CA ALA A 46 11.26 -2.66 -6.67
C ALA A 46 9.95 -1.86 -6.52
N SER A 47 8.88 -2.53 -6.17
CA SER A 47 7.56 -1.98 -5.94
C SER A 47 7.03 -2.37 -4.55
N HIS A 48 5.88 -1.83 -4.19
CA HIS A 48 5.24 -2.17 -2.91
C HIS A 48 4.72 -3.61 -2.87
N ASP A 49 4.45 -4.18 -4.04
CA ASP A 49 3.92 -5.55 -4.17
C ASP A 49 5.02 -6.61 -4.28
N GLY A 50 6.27 -6.20 -4.57
CA GLY A 50 7.39 -7.13 -4.66
C GLY A 50 8.61 -6.57 -5.38
N ILE A 51 9.65 -7.40 -5.43
CA ILE A 51 10.91 -7.11 -6.12
C ILE A 51 11.11 -8.13 -7.24
N LEU A 52 11.25 -7.64 -8.46
CA LEU A 52 11.60 -8.42 -9.62
C LEU A 52 13.08 -8.18 -9.96
N VAL A 53 13.83 -9.26 -10.13
CA VAL A 53 15.17 -9.25 -10.69
C VAL A 53 15.19 -10.29 -11.81
N ALA A 54 15.33 -9.86 -13.06
CA ALA A 54 15.28 -10.75 -14.20
C ALA A 54 16.30 -10.36 -15.27
N ASP A 55 16.85 -11.36 -15.97
CA ASP A 55 17.50 -11.13 -17.26
C ASP A 55 16.45 -10.60 -18.26
N LYS A 56 16.82 -9.65 -19.10
CA LYS A 56 15.92 -9.04 -20.09
C LYS A 56 15.28 -10.07 -21.04
N HIS A 57 16.01 -11.11 -21.40
CA HIS A 57 15.52 -12.15 -22.30
C HIS A 57 14.54 -13.12 -21.60
N GLN A 58 14.60 -13.20 -20.25
CA GLN A 58 13.74 -14.06 -19.45
C GLN A 58 12.48 -13.34 -18.94
N SER A 59 12.43 -12.02 -19.01
CA SER A 59 11.34 -11.21 -18.46
C SER A 59 9.94 -11.53 -19.03
N SER A 60 9.87 -12.12 -20.24
CA SER A 60 8.62 -12.58 -20.86
C SER A 60 8.03 -13.85 -20.22
N TYR A 61 8.83 -14.59 -19.45
CA TYR A 61 8.42 -15.84 -18.79
C TYR A 61 8.01 -15.63 -17.32
N ILE A 62 7.88 -14.39 -16.88
CA ILE A 62 7.54 -14.03 -15.49
C ILE A 62 6.22 -14.68 -15.03
N LYS A 63 5.27 -14.88 -15.93
CA LYS A 63 3.95 -15.46 -15.59
C LYS A 63 4.06 -16.83 -14.93
N ASP A 64 4.96 -17.66 -15.41
CA ASP A 64 5.17 -19.01 -14.89
C ASP A 64 5.74 -19.00 -13.45
N CYS A 65 6.43 -17.92 -13.08
CA CYS A 65 6.98 -17.74 -11.74
C CYS A 65 5.94 -17.13 -10.75
N LEU A 66 4.88 -16.49 -11.25
CA LEU A 66 3.90 -15.81 -10.40
C LEU A 66 2.80 -16.74 -9.87
N GLU A 67 2.65 -17.96 -10.41
CA GLU A 67 1.57 -18.90 -10.03
C GLU A 67 1.53 -19.21 -8.52
N ASN A 68 2.65 -19.08 -7.81
CA ASN A 68 2.76 -19.37 -6.38
C ASN A 68 2.94 -18.10 -5.52
N ILE A 69 2.81 -16.91 -6.11
CA ILE A 69 2.90 -15.64 -5.37
C ILE A 69 1.48 -15.20 -5.05
N PRO A 70 1.16 -14.89 -3.78
CA PRO A 70 -0.15 -14.35 -3.41
C PRO A 70 -0.48 -13.10 -4.25
N ASP A 71 -1.69 -13.07 -4.81
CA ASP A 71 -2.20 -11.93 -5.61
C ASP A 71 -2.74 -10.82 -4.69
N GLU A 72 -2.03 -10.52 -3.61
CA GLU A 72 -2.37 -9.47 -2.65
C GLU A 72 -1.57 -8.21 -2.96
N SER A 73 -2.22 -7.23 -3.55
CA SER A 73 -1.60 -5.92 -3.74
C SER A 73 -1.41 -5.22 -2.40
N ARG A 74 -0.17 -4.78 -2.14
CA ARG A 74 0.14 -3.96 -0.97
C ARG A 74 -0.10 -2.47 -1.18
N PHE A 75 -0.47 -2.07 -2.40
CA PHE A 75 -0.81 -0.69 -2.72
C PHE A 75 -2.07 -0.63 -3.56
N GLU A 76 -3.06 0.10 -3.08
CA GLU A 76 -4.35 0.26 -3.73
C GLU A 76 -4.67 1.74 -3.96
N GLU A 77 -5.11 2.04 -5.18
CA GLU A 77 -5.70 3.33 -5.53
C GLU A 77 -7.22 3.22 -5.55
N ARG A 78 -7.87 4.09 -4.81
CA ARG A 78 -9.31 4.21 -4.71
C ARG A 78 -9.76 5.60 -5.17
N ARG A 79 -11.00 5.76 -5.58
CA ARG A 79 -11.56 7.08 -5.99
C ARG A 79 -11.49 8.13 -4.88
N TRP A 80 -11.36 7.72 -3.65
CA TRP A 80 -11.30 8.59 -2.48
C TRP A 80 -9.88 8.76 -1.93
N GLY A 81 -8.90 7.95 -2.36
CA GLY A 81 -7.56 8.03 -1.83
C GLY A 81 -6.70 6.81 -2.14
N THR A 82 -5.74 6.52 -1.28
CA THR A 82 -4.84 5.38 -1.41
C THR A 82 -4.71 4.62 -0.11
N ILE A 83 -4.51 3.30 -0.21
CA ILE A 83 -4.19 2.40 0.90
C ILE A 83 -2.83 1.77 0.59
N LYS A 84 -1.93 1.77 1.56
CA LYS A 84 -0.67 1.04 1.51
C LYS A 84 -0.56 0.13 2.71
N THR A 85 -0.54 -1.18 2.49
CA THR A 85 -0.23 -2.17 3.53
C THR A 85 1.25 -2.08 3.86
N ILE A 86 1.55 -1.77 5.13
CA ILE A 86 2.91 -1.64 5.66
C ILE A 86 3.37 -3.00 6.19
N ASP A 87 2.48 -3.67 6.91
CA ASP A 87 2.75 -4.90 7.59
C ASP A 87 1.51 -5.81 7.58
N ASN A 88 1.72 -7.12 7.46
CA ASN A 88 0.68 -8.14 7.42
C ASN A 88 1.27 -9.42 8.03
N ASN A 89 0.84 -9.79 9.22
CA ASN A 89 1.39 -10.89 10.00
C ASN A 89 0.32 -11.74 10.67
N ASP A 90 0.61 -13.03 10.77
CA ASP A 90 -0.11 -13.99 11.59
C ASP A 90 0.80 -14.46 12.73
N GLU A 91 0.44 -14.15 13.97
CA GLU A 91 1.16 -14.57 15.15
C GLU A 91 0.19 -15.13 16.21
N ASP A 92 0.46 -16.34 16.68
CA ASP A 92 -0.31 -17.00 17.74
C ASP A 92 -1.84 -17.04 17.53
N GLY A 93 -2.27 -17.18 16.26
CA GLY A 93 -3.68 -17.20 15.88
C GLY A 93 -4.35 -15.83 15.84
N THR A 94 -3.58 -14.75 15.91
CA THR A 94 -4.03 -13.39 15.70
C THR A 94 -3.49 -12.86 14.39
N HIS A 95 -4.38 -12.46 13.49
CA HIS A 95 -4.02 -11.75 12.27
C HIS A 95 -3.91 -10.26 12.55
N SER A 96 -2.80 -9.65 12.14
CA SER A 96 -2.56 -8.21 12.29
C SER A 96 -2.18 -7.57 10.95
N VAL A 97 -2.84 -6.45 10.62
CA VAL A 97 -2.53 -5.68 9.42
C VAL A 97 -2.33 -4.21 9.79
N THR A 98 -1.22 -3.64 9.35
CA THR A 98 -0.96 -2.20 9.48
C THR A 98 -1.04 -1.55 8.11
N LYS A 99 -1.90 -0.55 7.97
CA LYS A 99 -2.12 0.19 6.73
C LYS A 99 -1.79 1.67 6.91
N ARG A 100 -1.24 2.27 5.87
CA ARG A 100 -1.20 3.73 5.71
C ARG A 100 -2.28 4.13 4.73
N ILE A 101 -3.20 4.97 5.18
CA ILE A 101 -4.34 5.43 4.40
C ILE A 101 -4.19 6.93 4.14
N LYS A 102 -4.42 7.33 2.90
CA LYS A 102 -4.52 8.72 2.49
C LYS A 102 -5.90 8.95 1.90
N ILE A 103 -6.68 9.81 2.49
CA ILE A 103 -7.98 10.26 1.96
C ILE A 103 -7.78 11.65 1.37
N LEU A 104 -8.14 11.83 0.09
CA LEU A 104 -8.00 13.10 -0.61
C LEU A 104 -8.95 14.16 -0.04
N ALA A 105 -8.52 15.41 -0.09
CA ALA A 105 -9.31 16.56 0.39
C ALA A 105 -10.76 16.52 -0.12
N GLY A 106 -11.72 16.63 0.79
CA GLY A 106 -13.16 16.59 0.51
C GLY A 106 -13.73 15.22 0.12
N LYS A 107 -12.91 14.17 0.08
CA LYS A 107 -13.36 12.81 -0.22
C LYS A 107 -13.72 12.04 1.05
N THR A 108 -14.48 10.97 0.84
CA THR A 108 -14.99 10.10 1.91
C THR A 108 -14.67 8.65 1.58
N MET A 109 -14.02 7.96 2.50
CA MET A 109 -13.93 6.50 2.50
C MET A 109 -15.34 5.94 2.72
N PRO A 110 -15.80 4.98 1.92
CA PRO A 110 -17.18 4.47 2.02
C PRO A 110 -17.57 4.03 3.43
N TYR A 111 -18.87 4.04 3.70
CA TYR A 111 -19.41 3.51 4.95
C TYR A 111 -19.34 1.98 4.92
N HIS A 112 -18.67 1.37 5.88
CA HIS A 112 -18.37 -0.06 5.91
C HIS A 112 -18.33 -0.61 7.33
N THR A 113 -18.17 -1.93 7.45
CA THR A 113 -18.04 -2.65 8.71
C THR A 113 -17.13 -3.86 8.56
N HIS A 114 -16.52 -4.28 9.66
CA HIS A 114 -15.71 -5.49 9.79
C HIS A 114 -16.24 -6.34 10.96
N ALA A 115 -16.51 -7.61 10.71
CA ALA A 115 -17.12 -8.49 11.71
C ALA A 115 -16.09 -9.23 12.57
N GLN A 116 -14.86 -9.43 12.07
CA GLN A 116 -13.89 -10.35 12.65
C GLN A 116 -12.60 -9.69 13.17
N HIS A 117 -12.49 -8.36 13.06
CA HIS A 117 -11.36 -7.61 13.61
C HIS A 117 -11.78 -6.27 14.23
N THR A 118 -10.92 -5.75 15.05
CA THR A 118 -10.99 -4.39 15.58
C THR A 118 -9.97 -3.52 14.87
N GLU A 119 -10.22 -2.22 14.79
CA GLU A 119 -9.31 -1.26 14.19
C GLU A 119 -8.89 -0.19 15.19
N THR A 120 -7.65 0.22 15.09
CA THR A 120 -7.16 1.43 15.77
C THR A 120 -6.59 2.37 14.73
N ILE A 121 -7.19 3.55 14.62
CA ILE A 121 -6.84 4.58 13.65
C ILE A 121 -6.13 5.71 14.36
N THR A 122 -4.94 6.08 13.87
CA THR A 122 -4.19 7.26 14.34
C THR A 122 -4.02 8.25 13.20
N VAL A 123 -4.41 9.50 13.43
CA VAL A 123 -4.27 10.60 12.47
C VAL A 123 -2.83 11.12 12.46
N ILE A 124 -2.17 11.05 11.32
CA ILE A 124 -0.80 11.55 11.14
C ILE A 124 -0.80 13.03 10.74
N SER A 125 -1.68 13.41 9.82
CA SER A 125 -1.81 14.80 9.35
C SER A 125 -3.13 15.04 8.67
N GLY A 126 -3.52 16.30 8.58
CA GLY A 126 -4.81 16.73 8.04
C GLY A 126 -5.90 16.79 9.10
N MET A 127 -7.12 17.04 8.64
CA MET A 127 -8.33 17.11 9.47
C MET A 127 -9.44 16.34 8.79
N GLY A 128 -10.25 15.62 9.57
CA GLY A 128 -11.36 14.85 9.06
C GLY A 128 -12.46 14.63 10.08
N LYS A 129 -13.42 13.81 9.69
CA LYS A 129 -14.50 13.32 10.55
C LYS A 129 -14.60 11.80 10.40
N LEU A 130 -14.68 11.12 11.50
CA LEU A 130 -15.12 9.74 11.58
C LEU A 130 -16.63 9.74 11.82
N ILE A 131 -17.38 9.01 11.02
CA ILE A 131 -18.78 8.71 11.28
C ILE A 131 -18.81 7.29 11.85
N LEU A 132 -19.10 7.14 13.12
CA LEU A 132 -19.16 5.86 13.83
C LEU A 132 -20.57 5.62 14.33
N GLU A 133 -21.24 4.58 13.82
CA GLU A 133 -22.64 4.28 14.16
C GLU A 133 -23.57 5.51 14.01
N GLY A 134 -23.32 6.34 12.97
CA GLY A 134 -24.06 7.56 12.72
C GLY A 134 -23.66 8.78 13.58
N THR A 135 -22.72 8.62 14.50
CA THR A 135 -22.19 9.73 15.32
C THR A 135 -20.90 10.26 14.71
N GLU A 136 -20.80 11.58 14.59
CA GLU A 136 -19.59 12.25 14.10
C GLU A 136 -18.56 12.45 15.22
N VAL A 137 -17.30 12.10 14.92
CA VAL A 137 -16.14 12.33 15.77
C VAL A 137 -15.10 13.11 14.97
N ASP A 138 -14.62 14.22 15.51
CA ASP A 138 -13.58 15.01 14.87
C ASP A 138 -12.22 14.29 14.90
N LEU A 139 -11.56 14.28 13.77
CA LEU A 139 -10.22 13.69 13.58
C LEU A 139 -9.21 14.81 13.32
N LEU A 140 -8.32 15.03 14.27
CA LEU A 140 -7.22 15.99 14.19
C LEU A 140 -5.88 15.24 14.24
N ALA A 141 -4.81 15.85 13.75
CA ALA A 141 -3.47 15.27 13.86
C ALA A 141 -3.15 14.88 15.31
N GLY A 142 -2.73 13.63 15.51
CA GLY A 142 -2.53 13.02 16.82
C GLY A 142 -3.75 12.36 17.45
N SER A 143 -4.97 12.52 16.91
CA SER A 143 -6.13 11.78 17.36
C SER A 143 -5.94 10.28 17.14
N THR A 144 -6.34 9.48 18.13
CA THR A 144 -6.41 8.01 18.02
C THR A 144 -7.80 7.56 18.42
N VAL A 145 -8.41 6.69 17.59
CA VAL A 145 -9.75 6.14 17.82
C VAL A 145 -9.68 4.63 17.60
N SER A 146 -10.30 3.87 18.52
CA SER A 146 -10.49 2.43 18.35
C SER A 146 -11.91 2.14 17.92
N ILE A 147 -12.07 1.29 16.91
CA ILE A 147 -13.35 0.86 16.35
C ILE A 147 -13.48 -0.64 16.62
N ALA A 148 -14.49 -0.99 17.41
CA ALA A 148 -14.75 -2.39 17.71
C ALA A 148 -15.32 -3.14 16.50
N SER A 149 -15.08 -4.44 16.45
CA SER A 149 -15.64 -5.36 15.48
C SER A 149 -17.16 -5.17 15.35
N GLY A 150 -17.69 -5.23 14.14
CA GLY A 150 -19.11 -5.06 13.81
C GLY A 150 -19.59 -3.60 13.77
N LYS A 151 -18.77 -2.63 14.15
CA LYS A 151 -19.16 -1.21 14.13
C LYS A 151 -19.08 -0.63 12.73
N LYS A 152 -20.17 0.01 12.31
CA LYS A 152 -20.28 0.69 11.02
C LYS A 152 -19.61 2.05 11.08
N HIS A 153 -18.74 2.31 10.10
CA HIS A 153 -18.01 3.59 10.10
C HIS A 153 -17.64 4.07 8.69
N SER A 154 -17.32 5.33 8.58
CA SER A 154 -16.69 5.95 7.41
C SER A 154 -15.81 7.12 7.84
N ILE A 155 -14.87 7.53 7.00
CA ILE A 155 -13.95 8.62 7.29
C ILE A 155 -13.97 9.62 6.15
N LYS A 156 -14.17 10.90 6.49
CA LYS A 156 -14.18 12.01 5.55
C LYS A 156 -12.99 12.93 5.79
N ALA A 157 -12.21 13.22 4.77
CA ALA A 157 -11.23 14.29 4.80
C ALA A 157 -11.92 15.64 4.56
N LEU A 158 -11.50 16.67 5.29
CA LEU A 158 -12.04 18.03 5.14
C LEU A 158 -11.22 18.85 4.12
N GLY A 159 -10.74 20.03 4.48
CA GLY A 159 -10.10 20.98 3.58
C GLY A 159 -8.70 20.59 3.04
N SER A 160 -8.10 19.53 3.56
CA SER A 160 -6.81 18.98 3.12
C SER A 160 -6.84 17.47 3.09
N ASP A 161 -5.82 16.84 2.46
CA ASP A 161 -5.65 15.40 2.53
C ASP A 161 -5.50 14.96 3.99
N LEU A 162 -6.23 13.89 4.35
CA LEU A 162 -6.14 13.24 5.65
C LEU A 162 -5.26 12.00 5.54
N ARG A 163 -4.24 11.90 6.39
CA ARG A 163 -3.33 10.75 6.44
C ARG A 163 -3.45 10.03 7.76
N LEU A 164 -3.65 8.73 7.69
CA LEU A 164 -3.91 7.85 8.82
C LEU A 164 -2.93 6.68 8.84
N ILE A 165 -2.65 6.17 10.02
CA ILE A 165 -2.21 4.79 10.23
C ILE A 165 -3.36 4.03 10.85
N GLU A 166 -3.68 2.89 10.28
CA GLU A 166 -4.67 1.94 10.77
C GLU A 166 -3.97 0.65 11.17
N VAL A 167 -4.32 0.13 12.33
CA VAL A 167 -3.90 -1.19 12.79
C VAL A 167 -5.15 -2.01 13.03
N SER A 168 -5.30 -3.08 12.26
CA SER A 168 -6.39 -4.06 12.37
C SER A 168 -5.89 -5.30 13.11
N LEU A 169 -6.68 -5.81 14.05
CA LEU A 169 -6.36 -7.00 14.86
C LEU A 169 -7.58 -7.92 14.95
N GLY A 170 -7.44 -9.19 14.57
CA GLY A 170 -8.55 -10.13 14.64
C GLY A 170 -8.21 -11.54 14.15
N VAL A 171 -9.25 -12.29 13.79
CA VAL A 171 -9.13 -13.63 13.19
C VAL A 171 -8.78 -13.51 11.71
N THR A 172 -9.34 -12.51 11.05
CA THR A 172 -9.00 -12.08 9.70
C THR A 172 -9.20 -10.57 9.60
N CYS A 173 -8.42 -9.92 8.76
CA CYS A 173 -8.57 -8.47 8.47
C CYS A 173 -9.04 -8.21 7.04
N ASP A 174 -9.53 -9.23 6.34
CA ASP A 174 -10.01 -9.18 4.96
C ASP A 174 -11.52 -9.42 4.87
N ASP A 175 -12.28 -8.88 5.82
CA ASP A 175 -13.74 -9.05 5.92
C ASP A 175 -14.52 -7.75 5.78
N GLU A 176 -13.98 -6.77 5.05
CA GLU A 176 -14.65 -5.49 4.78
C GLU A 176 -15.97 -5.67 4.04
N GLN A 177 -17.05 -5.14 4.60
CA GLN A 177 -18.37 -5.07 3.96
C GLN A 177 -18.76 -3.61 3.74
N VAL A 178 -18.71 -3.17 2.49
CA VAL A 178 -19.17 -1.83 2.10
C VAL A 178 -20.69 -1.78 2.16
N LEU A 179 -21.22 -0.80 2.87
CA LEU A 179 -22.65 -0.54 3.04
C LEU A 179 -23.03 0.59 2.06
N GLY A 180 -23.99 0.31 1.17
CA GLY A 180 -24.48 1.23 0.14
C GLY A 180 -25.16 2.48 0.68
#